data_7e0d37437e854b73e999bcf3cddbcc8f
#
_entry.id   7e0d37437e854b73e999bcf3cddbcc8f
#
_cell.length_a   1.000
_cell.length_b   1.000
_cell.length_c   1.000
_cell.angle_alpha   90.00
_cell.angle_beta   90.00
_cell.angle_gamma   90.00
#
_symmetry.space_group_name_H-M   'P 1'
#
loop_
_entity.id
_entity.type
_entity.pdbx_description
1 polymer ?
#
loop_
_entity_poly.entity_id
_entity_poly.type
_entity_poly.pdbx_seq_one_letter_code
_entity_poly.pdbx_strand_id
1 'polypeptide(L)'
;YTNREVPQRIEPVAEVLGVTQTVTYAKDSVPLTDSQFRVARDENKKAIKTWDYPLYYKNIPVDKLPKEGESLTLISTELGQSINPFWVVLLTPVIVAFWAYLKRRNKEPSTTWKIFYGFLITSLSTLVMVAATYACHNGLEKSSMWWLIASYGVITVGELCLSPMALSLVSKLSPPRLTALMMGGWFLSTSIGNKLSGVLASMWDEYEHKANFFLVNFALVLITTMIILMMLKWLNKIVKEHGA
;
A
#
# COMPACT_ATOMS: atom_id res chain seq x y z
N TYR A 1 -7.12 10.74 -3.39
CA TYR A 1 -5.89 11.43 -3.75
C TYR A 1 -6.23 12.76 -4.36
N THR A 2 -5.58 13.79 -3.87
CA THR A 2 -5.88 15.14 -4.28
C THR A 2 -4.84 15.57 -5.30
N ASN A 3 -5.20 15.52 -6.59
CA ASN A 3 -4.42 16.22 -7.58
C ASN A 3 -4.33 17.70 -7.17
N ARG A 4 -3.13 18.26 -7.16
CA ARG A 4 -2.87 19.66 -6.89
C ARG A 4 -2.23 20.26 -8.13
N GLU A 5 -2.56 21.52 -8.41
CA GLU A 5 -1.86 22.29 -9.43
C GLU A 5 -0.35 22.28 -9.17
N VAL A 6 0.43 22.01 -10.20
CA VAL A 6 1.89 22.03 -10.10
C VAL A 6 2.35 23.48 -10.22
N PRO A 7 3.21 23.98 -9.30
CA PRO A 7 3.79 25.31 -9.45
C PRO A 7 4.55 25.40 -10.77
N GLN A 8 4.32 26.45 -11.56
CA GLN A 8 4.98 26.70 -12.87
C GLN A 8 6.51 26.53 -12.85
N ARG A 9 7.14 26.76 -11.69
CA ARG A 9 8.60 26.61 -11.52
C ARG A 9 9.08 25.14 -11.57
N ILE A 10 8.21 24.19 -11.23
CA ILE A 10 8.53 22.75 -11.13
C ILE A 10 7.95 21.98 -12.31
N GLU A 11 7.00 22.57 -13.02
CA GLU A 11 6.26 21.96 -14.13
C GLU A 11 7.16 21.29 -15.20
N PRO A 12 8.24 21.95 -15.72
CA PRO A 12 9.06 21.36 -16.76
C PRO A 12 9.80 20.10 -16.28
N VAL A 13 10.23 20.08 -15.01
CA VAL A 13 10.93 18.90 -14.44
C VAL A 13 9.94 17.77 -14.16
N ALA A 14 8.76 18.11 -13.67
CA ALA A 14 7.70 17.18 -13.38
C ALA A 14 7.13 16.53 -14.65
N GLU A 15 7.03 17.27 -15.75
CA GLU A 15 6.63 16.78 -17.06
C GLU A 15 7.63 15.76 -17.62
N VAL A 16 8.92 16.09 -17.58
CA VAL A 16 10.01 15.17 -18.03
C VAL A 16 10.00 13.87 -17.23
N LEU A 17 9.65 13.92 -15.94
CA LEU A 17 9.55 12.74 -15.09
C LEU A 17 8.22 11.98 -15.23
N GLY A 18 7.27 12.44 -16.04
CA GLY A 18 5.95 11.85 -16.18
C GLY A 18 5.07 11.96 -14.91
N VAL A 19 5.38 12.94 -14.07
CA VAL A 19 4.73 13.15 -12.76
C VAL A 19 3.45 13.97 -12.90
N THR A 20 3.26 14.62 -14.04
CA THR A 20 2.15 15.53 -14.29
C THR A 20 1.16 14.95 -15.28
N GLN A 21 -0.10 15.32 -15.10
CA GLN A 21 -1.20 15.01 -16.00
C GLN A 21 -1.90 16.31 -16.40
N THR A 22 -1.96 16.57 -17.69
CA THR A 22 -2.74 17.69 -18.22
C THR A 22 -4.19 17.28 -18.39
N VAL A 23 -5.09 17.98 -17.74
CA VAL A 23 -6.54 17.75 -17.81
C VAL A 23 -7.25 19.03 -18.23
N THR A 24 -8.33 18.90 -18.98
CA THR A 24 -9.17 20.04 -19.35
C THR A 24 -10.21 20.27 -18.26
N TYR A 25 -10.32 21.49 -17.75
CA TYR A 25 -11.32 21.85 -16.77
C TYR A 25 -12.72 21.82 -17.40
N ALA A 26 -13.41 20.73 -17.22
CA ALA A 26 -14.74 20.50 -17.76
C ALA A 26 -15.55 19.57 -16.85
N LYS A 27 -16.88 19.65 -16.98
CA LYS A 27 -17.76 18.66 -16.38
C LYS A 27 -17.62 17.31 -17.08
N ASP A 28 -17.75 16.24 -16.34
CA ASP A 28 -17.68 14.87 -16.84
C ASP A 28 -18.73 13.99 -16.16
N SER A 29 -18.93 12.80 -16.68
CA SER A 29 -19.79 11.78 -16.10
C SER A 29 -19.10 11.14 -14.88
N VAL A 30 -19.27 11.74 -13.71
CA VAL A 30 -18.66 11.33 -12.46
C VAL A 30 -19.63 10.54 -11.58
N PRO A 31 -19.18 9.61 -10.75
CA PRO A 31 -20.04 8.94 -9.80
C PRO A 31 -20.60 9.93 -8.78
N LEU A 32 -21.91 9.84 -8.53
CA LEU A 32 -22.56 10.62 -7.47
C LEU A 32 -22.00 10.19 -6.12
N THR A 33 -21.49 11.13 -5.33
CA THR A 33 -20.94 10.89 -4.01
C THR A 33 -21.68 11.68 -2.94
N ASP A 34 -21.84 11.08 -1.77
CA ASP A 34 -22.37 11.76 -0.58
C ASP A 34 -21.31 12.65 0.09
N SER A 35 -21.68 13.30 1.20
CA SER A 35 -20.78 14.15 1.99
C SER A 35 -19.57 13.41 2.56
N GLN A 36 -19.62 12.08 2.66
CA GLN A 36 -18.55 11.21 3.13
C GLN A 36 -17.76 10.58 1.97
N PHE A 37 -17.92 11.08 0.74
CA PHE A 37 -17.31 10.57 -0.49
C PHE A 37 -17.67 9.11 -0.83
N ARG A 38 -18.79 8.58 -0.31
CA ARG A 38 -19.29 7.26 -0.68
C ARG A 38 -20.04 7.36 -2.00
N VAL A 39 -19.75 6.42 -2.89
CA VAL A 39 -20.40 6.35 -4.20
C VAL A 39 -21.84 5.85 -4.05
N ALA A 40 -22.82 6.64 -4.47
CA ALA A 40 -24.22 6.22 -4.54
C ALA A 40 -24.37 5.11 -5.59
N ARG A 41 -25.07 4.03 -5.22
CA ARG A 41 -25.27 2.85 -6.07
C ARG A 41 -26.75 2.61 -6.26
N ASP A 42 -27.12 2.09 -7.44
CA ASP A 42 -28.47 1.64 -7.74
C ASP A 42 -28.74 0.23 -7.14
N GLU A 43 -29.97 -0.28 -7.32
CA GLU A 43 -30.38 -1.62 -6.88
C GLU A 43 -29.50 -2.74 -7.46
N ASN A 44 -28.87 -2.51 -8.61
CA ASN A 44 -27.95 -3.44 -9.27
C ASN A 44 -26.47 -3.24 -8.85
N LYS A 45 -26.21 -2.49 -7.77
CA LYS A 45 -24.88 -2.14 -7.26
C LYS A 45 -23.99 -1.36 -8.25
N LYS A 46 -24.57 -0.77 -9.31
CA LYS A 46 -23.85 0.10 -10.23
C LYS A 46 -23.79 1.53 -9.67
N ALA A 47 -22.65 2.19 -9.87
CA ALA A 47 -22.50 3.59 -9.47
C ALA A 47 -23.46 4.47 -10.25
N ILE A 48 -24.25 5.26 -9.53
CA ILE A 48 -25.09 6.29 -10.13
C ILE A 48 -24.17 7.41 -10.61
N LYS A 49 -24.27 7.78 -11.87
CA LYS A 49 -23.44 8.83 -12.46
C LYS A 49 -24.22 10.13 -12.56
N THR A 50 -23.52 11.22 -12.34
CA THR A 50 -24.03 12.59 -12.53
C THR A 50 -23.07 13.39 -13.39
N TRP A 51 -23.55 14.45 -14.01
CA TRP A 51 -22.76 15.36 -14.84
C TRP A 51 -22.26 16.50 -13.96
N ASP A 52 -21.04 16.36 -13.42
CA ASP A 52 -20.43 17.30 -12.48
C ASP A 52 -18.91 17.36 -12.67
N TYR A 53 -18.27 18.32 -12.01
CA TYR A 53 -16.81 18.40 -12.01
C TYR A 53 -16.20 17.25 -11.23
N PRO A 54 -15.15 16.56 -11.77
CA PRO A 54 -14.42 15.53 -11.06
C PRO A 54 -13.92 16.00 -9.68
N LEU A 55 -13.93 15.06 -8.70
CA LEU A 55 -13.60 15.38 -7.31
C LEU A 55 -12.20 15.98 -7.11
N TYR A 56 -11.26 15.69 -8.00
CA TYR A 56 -9.90 16.24 -7.90
C TYR A 56 -9.85 17.76 -8.12
N TYR A 57 -10.82 18.36 -8.81
CA TYR A 57 -10.91 19.83 -8.93
C TYR A 57 -11.31 20.51 -7.61
N LYS A 58 -12.04 19.81 -6.74
CA LYS A 58 -12.42 20.34 -5.41
C LYS A 58 -11.22 20.60 -4.49
N ASN A 59 -10.03 20.15 -4.89
CA ASN A 59 -8.79 20.33 -4.12
C ASN A 59 -8.01 21.55 -4.52
N ILE A 60 -8.39 22.19 -5.64
CA ILE A 60 -7.78 23.38 -6.14
C ILE A 60 -8.43 24.57 -5.45
N PRO A 61 -7.66 25.54 -4.93
CA PRO A 61 -8.21 26.77 -4.39
C PRO A 61 -9.08 27.48 -5.45
N VAL A 62 -10.20 28.07 -5.01
CA VAL A 62 -11.18 28.70 -5.92
C VAL A 62 -10.57 29.83 -6.73
N ASP A 63 -9.59 30.54 -6.18
CA ASP A 63 -8.82 31.62 -6.81
C ASP A 63 -7.90 31.15 -7.94
N LYS A 64 -7.63 29.83 -8.01
CA LYS A 64 -6.74 29.19 -9.01
C LYS A 64 -7.48 28.30 -10.00
N LEU A 65 -8.80 28.23 -9.92
CA LEU A 65 -9.58 27.46 -10.87
C LEU A 65 -9.54 28.12 -12.25
N PRO A 66 -9.17 27.39 -13.32
CA PRO A 66 -9.18 27.91 -14.67
C PRO A 66 -10.62 28.12 -15.15
N LYS A 67 -10.78 28.78 -16.29
CA LYS A 67 -12.07 28.88 -17.00
C LYS A 67 -12.43 27.54 -17.62
N GLU A 68 -13.73 27.31 -17.81
CA GLU A 68 -14.22 26.09 -18.44
C GLU A 68 -13.60 25.93 -19.86
N GLY A 69 -13.00 24.77 -20.11
CA GLY A 69 -12.28 24.47 -21.35
C GLY A 69 -10.77 24.78 -21.35
N GLU A 70 -10.24 25.43 -20.31
CA GLU A 70 -8.80 25.64 -20.20
C GLU A 70 -8.11 24.38 -19.66
N SER A 71 -6.85 24.20 -20.08
CA SER A 71 -6.01 23.08 -19.61
C SER A 71 -5.35 23.42 -18.29
N LEU A 72 -5.31 22.42 -17.40
CA LEU A 72 -4.68 22.52 -16.10
C LEU A 72 -3.72 21.34 -15.93
N THR A 73 -2.51 21.61 -15.46
CA THR A 73 -1.51 20.58 -15.17
C THR A 73 -1.58 20.20 -13.70
N LEU A 74 -1.92 18.95 -13.44
CA LEU A 74 -2.08 18.39 -12.10
C LEU A 74 -1.02 17.32 -11.82
N ILE A 75 -0.72 17.10 -10.55
CA ILE A 75 0.10 15.96 -10.14
C ILE A 75 -0.68 14.67 -10.41
N SER A 76 -0.06 13.74 -11.14
CA SER A 76 -0.66 12.44 -11.45
C SER A 76 -0.93 11.63 -10.19
N THR A 77 -2.10 11.02 -10.10
CA THR A 77 -2.45 10.07 -9.02
C THR A 77 -1.61 8.79 -9.05
N GLU A 78 -1.03 8.47 -10.21
CA GLU A 78 -0.16 7.31 -10.40
C GLU A 78 1.13 7.39 -9.58
N LEU A 79 1.54 8.60 -9.18
CA LEU A 79 2.65 8.78 -8.24
C LEU A 79 2.46 8.02 -6.92
N GLY A 80 1.23 7.80 -6.50
CA GLY A 80 0.93 6.99 -5.33
C GLY A 80 1.52 5.58 -5.42
N GLN A 81 1.54 5.00 -6.63
CA GLN A 81 2.11 3.67 -6.88
C GLN A 81 3.65 3.68 -6.84
N SER A 82 4.28 4.82 -7.10
CA SER A 82 5.74 4.96 -7.10
C SER A 82 6.32 5.13 -5.69
N ILE A 83 5.50 5.38 -4.68
CA ILE A 83 5.94 5.58 -3.28
C ILE A 83 6.57 4.30 -2.73
N ASN A 84 6.01 3.12 -3.01
CA ASN A 84 6.57 1.85 -2.54
C ASN A 84 7.95 1.56 -3.19
N PRO A 85 8.13 1.54 -4.52
CA PRO A 85 9.45 1.41 -5.14
C PRO A 85 10.49 2.41 -4.62
N PHE A 86 10.09 3.66 -4.40
CA PHE A 86 10.97 4.68 -3.81
C PHE A 86 11.49 4.25 -2.43
N TRP A 87 10.59 3.82 -1.54
CA TRP A 87 10.97 3.33 -0.22
C TRP A 87 11.81 2.07 -0.27
N VAL A 88 11.53 1.14 -1.21
CA VAL A 88 12.34 -0.07 -1.42
C VAL A 88 13.79 0.31 -1.73
N VAL A 89 14.02 1.21 -2.68
CA VAL A 89 15.37 1.65 -3.04
C VAL A 89 16.07 2.34 -1.87
N LEU A 90 15.37 3.20 -1.14
CA LEU A 90 15.93 3.96 -0.02
C LEU A 90 16.23 3.08 1.20
N LEU A 91 15.32 2.17 1.57
CA LEU A 91 15.41 1.39 2.79
C LEU A 91 16.23 0.10 2.63
N THR A 92 16.37 -0.44 1.42
CA THR A 92 17.16 -1.67 1.21
C THR A 92 18.58 -1.58 1.77
N PRO A 93 19.39 -0.56 1.46
CA PRO A 93 20.74 -0.47 2.03
C PRO A 93 20.73 -0.31 3.55
N VAL A 94 19.74 0.39 4.10
CA VAL A 94 19.59 0.57 5.55
C VAL A 94 19.28 -0.76 6.24
N ILE A 95 18.33 -1.52 5.72
CA ILE A 95 17.94 -2.83 6.28
C ILE A 95 19.08 -3.85 6.14
N VAL A 96 19.76 -3.87 5.00
CA VAL A 96 20.94 -4.74 4.81
C VAL A 96 22.05 -4.39 5.79
N ALA A 97 22.37 -3.10 5.95
CA ALA A 97 23.37 -2.64 6.92
C ALA A 97 22.96 -3.00 8.36
N PHE A 98 21.67 -2.85 8.70
CA PHE A 98 21.13 -3.22 10.01
C PHE A 98 21.33 -4.72 10.31
N TRP A 99 20.98 -5.61 9.37
CA TRP A 99 21.20 -7.06 9.55
C TRP A 99 22.68 -7.41 9.61
N ALA A 100 23.53 -6.79 8.79
CA ALA A 100 24.97 -6.98 8.83
C ALA A 100 25.57 -6.53 10.18
N TYR A 101 25.08 -5.44 10.75
CA TYR A 101 25.50 -4.96 12.08
C TYR A 101 25.10 -5.95 13.18
N LEU A 102 23.87 -6.48 13.16
CA LEU A 102 23.41 -7.49 14.12
C LEU A 102 24.22 -8.80 14.00
N LYS A 103 24.54 -9.20 12.77
CA LYS A 103 25.38 -10.36 12.50
C LYS A 103 26.79 -10.22 13.10
N ARG A 104 27.41 -9.05 12.91
CA ARG A 104 28.74 -8.75 13.51
C ARG A 104 28.72 -8.83 15.05
N ARG A 105 27.57 -8.58 15.67
CA ARG A 105 27.39 -8.66 17.12
C ARG A 105 26.90 -10.03 17.62
N ASN A 106 26.81 -11.02 16.75
CA ASN A 106 26.25 -12.34 17.04
C ASN A 106 24.81 -12.30 17.64
N LYS A 107 24.03 -11.26 17.25
CA LYS A 107 22.64 -11.05 17.70
C LYS A 107 21.64 -11.14 16.54
N GLU A 108 22.06 -11.67 15.40
CA GLU A 108 21.18 -11.82 14.24
C GLU A 108 20.09 -12.86 14.53
N PRO A 109 18.81 -12.51 14.42
CA PRO A 109 17.72 -13.46 14.58
C PRO A 109 17.71 -14.48 13.42
N SER A 110 17.14 -15.66 13.66
CA SER A 110 16.96 -16.66 12.61
C SER A 110 16.06 -16.16 11.49
N THR A 111 16.16 -16.77 10.31
CA THR A 111 15.36 -16.42 9.14
C THR A 111 13.85 -16.40 9.45
N THR A 112 13.37 -17.37 10.22
CA THR A 112 11.99 -17.47 10.67
C THR A 112 11.56 -16.32 11.58
N TRP A 113 12.43 -15.84 12.46
CA TRP A 113 12.16 -14.66 13.28
C TRP A 113 12.10 -13.37 12.43
N LYS A 114 12.94 -13.26 11.41
CA LYS A 114 12.87 -12.09 10.48
C LYS A 114 11.54 -12.05 9.72
N ILE A 115 11.04 -13.22 9.30
CA ILE A 115 9.72 -13.35 8.69
C ILE A 115 8.62 -12.92 9.66
N PHE A 116 8.67 -13.36 10.92
CA PHE A 116 7.72 -12.94 11.93
C PHE A 116 7.73 -11.42 12.16
N TYR A 117 8.91 -10.81 12.29
CA TYR A 117 9.01 -9.35 12.41
C TYR A 117 8.48 -8.62 11.17
N GLY A 118 8.72 -9.17 9.97
CA GLY A 118 8.15 -8.64 8.75
C GLY A 118 6.62 -8.56 8.78
N PHE A 119 5.95 -9.65 9.16
CA PHE A 119 4.49 -9.66 9.31
C PHE A 119 4.01 -8.73 10.43
N LEU A 120 4.70 -8.67 11.55
CA LEU A 120 4.34 -7.79 12.66
C LEU A 120 4.42 -6.31 12.24
N ILE A 121 5.49 -5.90 11.57
CA ILE A 121 5.67 -4.53 11.07
C ILE A 121 4.61 -4.22 10.01
N THR A 122 4.32 -5.16 9.10
CA THR A 122 3.26 -5.00 8.11
C THR A 122 1.89 -4.82 8.77
N SER A 123 1.59 -5.55 9.85
CA SER A 123 0.33 -5.34 10.58
C SER A 123 0.28 -3.94 11.22
N LEU A 124 1.39 -3.48 11.81
CA LEU A 124 1.45 -2.14 12.41
C LEU A 124 1.31 -1.00 11.39
N SER A 125 1.70 -1.21 10.12
CA SER A 125 1.53 -0.19 9.07
C SER A 125 0.07 0.17 8.82
N THR A 126 -0.86 -0.77 8.99
CA THR A 126 -2.29 -0.51 8.83
C THR A 126 -2.84 0.39 9.94
N LEU A 127 -2.24 0.38 11.14
CA LEU A 127 -2.61 1.29 12.24
C LEU A 127 -2.26 2.75 11.92
N VAL A 128 -1.25 2.99 11.09
CA VAL A 128 -0.93 4.35 10.60
C VAL A 128 -2.12 4.88 9.78
N MET A 129 -2.74 4.02 8.96
CA MET A 129 -3.92 4.40 8.18
C MET A 129 -5.17 4.53 9.07
N VAL A 130 -5.30 3.75 10.14
CA VAL A 130 -6.35 3.95 11.14
C VAL A 130 -6.20 5.33 11.79
N ALA A 131 -4.99 5.71 12.21
CA ALA A 131 -4.73 7.03 12.78
C ALA A 131 -5.03 8.16 11.75
N ALA A 132 -4.69 7.95 10.48
CA ALA A 132 -5.02 8.88 9.41
C ALA A 132 -6.54 9.09 9.25
N THR A 133 -7.34 8.03 9.33
CA THR A 133 -8.80 8.13 9.22
C THR A 133 -9.41 8.87 10.40
N TYR A 134 -8.91 8.68 11.62
CA TYR A 134 -9.34 9.47 12.77
C TYR A 134 -8.93 10.95 12.65
N ALA A 135 -7.70 11.22 12.19
CA ALA A 135 -7.21 12.59 11.97
C ALA A 135 -8.00 13.37 10.90
N CYS A 136 -8.70 12.66 9.99
CA CYS A 136 -9.51 13.23 8.92
C CYS A 136 -11.01 13.18 9.22
N HIS A 137 -11.40 13.02 10.47
CA HIS A 137 -12.80 12.93 10.89
C HIS A 137 -13.62 11.94 10.03
N ASN A 138 -13.06 10.74 9.85
CA ASN A 138 -13.66 9.65 9.07
C ASN A 138 -13.86 9.98 7.56
N GLY A 139 -13.00 10.83 6.98
CA GLY A 139 -13.07 11.21 5.57
C GLY A 139 -13.90 12.45 5.27
N LEU A 140 -14.40 13.15 6.30
CA LEU A 140 -15.05 14.46 6.14
C LEU A 140 -14.03 15.54 5.75
N GLU A 141 -12.79 15.38 6.20
CA GLU A 141 -11.67 16.23 5.83
C GLU A 141 -10.63 15.47 5.01
N LYS A 142 -9.87 16.20 4.20
CA LYS A 142 -8.83 15.61 3.36
C LYS A 142 -7.58 15.30 4.17
N SER A 143 -7.12 14.08 4.05
CA SER A 143 -5.88 13.62 4.66
C SER A 143 -4.65 14.23 3.99
N SER A 144 -3.63 14.53 4.78
CA SER A 144 -2.32 14.86 4.24
C SER A 144 -1.69 13.65 3.57
N MET A 145 -1.03 13.85 2.41
CA MET A 145 -0.29 12.79 1.70
C MET A 145 0.82 12.16 2.55
N TRP A 146 1.28 12.84 3.60
CA TRP A 146 2.29 12.32 4.52
C TRP A 146 1.86 11.05 5.25
N TRP A 147 0.57 10.88 5.55
CA TRP A 147 0.06 9.64 6.15
C TRP A 147 0.27 8.45 5.23
N LEU A 148 0.04 8.64 3.93
CA LEU A 148 0.27 7.61 2.93
C LEU A 148 1.77 7.29 2.81
N ILE A 149 2.61 8.31 2.70
CA ILE A 149 4.06 8.16 2.61
C ILE A 149 4.59 7.42 3.83
N ALA A 150 4.14 7.78 5.04
CA ALA A 150 4.53 7.11 6.27
C ALA A 150 4.07 5.65 6.32
N SER A 151 2.82 5.36 5.95
CA SER A 151 2.29 4.00 5.90
C SER A 151 3.08 3.13 4.92
N TYR A 152 3.38 3.63 3.72
CA TYR A 152 4.23 2.93 2.77
C TYR A 152 5.66 2.72 3.28
N GLY A 153 6.22 3.68 4.01
CA GLY A 153 7.53 3.53 4.65
C GLY A 153 7.54 2.36 5.64
N VAL A 154 6.53 2.26 6.50
CA VAL A 154 6.44 1.18 7.49
C VAL A 154 6.19 -0.18 6.82
N ILE A 155 5.26 -0.26 5.86
CA ILE A 155 4.98 -1.52 5.16
C ILE A 155 6.19 -2.02 4.39
N THR A 156 6.97 -1.12 3.76
CA THR A 156 8.18 -1.48 3.02
C THR A 156 9.26 -2.06 3.93
N VAL A 157 9.41 -1.56 5.16
CA VAL A 157 10.30 -2.20 6.15
C VAL A 157 9.86 -3.64 6.42
N GLY A 158 8.55 -3.88 6.60
CA GLY A 158 7.99 -5.23 6.76
C GLY A 158 8.27 -6.11 5.54
N GLU A 159 8.05 -5.61 4.34
CA GLU A 159 8.29 -6.32 3.07
C GLU A 159 9.77 -6.70 2.89
N LEU A 160 10.69 -5.79 3.19
CA LEU A 160 12.14 -6.06 3.09
C LEU A 160 12.62 -7.08 4.11
N CYS A 161 11.96 -7.18 5.27
CA CYS A 161 12.23 -8.24 6.23
C CYS A 161 11.62 -9.58 5.82
N LEU A 162 10.44 -9.57 5.16
CA LEU A 162 9.67 -10.76 4.83
C LEU A 162 10.10 -11.39 3.50
N SER A 163 10.05 -10.61 2.41
CA SER A 163 10.07 -11.16 1.05
C SER A 163 11.38 -11.85 0.69
N PRO A 164 12.57 -11.27 0.92
CA PRO A 164 13.83 -11.94 0.60
C PRO A 164 14.05 -13.20 1.45
N MET A 165 13.63 -13.16 2.72
CA MET A 165 13.83 -14.27 3.64
C MET A 165 12.90 -15.43 3.33
N ALA A 166 11.63 -15.16 3.03
CA ALA A 166 10.65 -16.18 2.67
C ALA A 166 11.01 -16.85 1.33
N LEU A 167 11.40 -16.07 0.32
CA LEU A 167 11.83 -16.61 -0.97
C LEU A 167 13.08 -17.48 -0.84
N SER A 168 14.07 -17.03 -0.06
CA SER A 168 15.28 -17.82 0.26
C SER A 168 14.92 -19.12 0.98
N LEU A 169 13.97 -19.07 1.92
CA LEU A 169 13.52 -20.24 2.66
C LEU A 169 12.86 -21.28 1.73
N VAL A 170 11.95 -20.85 0.85
CA VAL A 170 11.31 -21.73 -0.14
C VAL A 170 12.37 -22.38 -1.03
N SER A 171 13.33 -21.62 -1.53
CA SER A 171 14.39 -22.15 -2.39
C SER A 171 15.29 -23.17 -1.68
N LYS A 172 15.67 -22.93 -0.42
CA LYS A 172 16.57 -23.79 0.34
C LYS A 172 15.91 -25.08 0.86
N LEU A 173 14.64 -24.99 1.28
CA LEU A 173 13.92 -26.15 1.79
C LEU A 173 13.33 -27.03 0.69
N SER A 174 13.29 -26.54 -0.54
CA SER A 174 12.74 -27.31 -1.67
C SER A 174 13.75 -28.35 -2.17
N PRO A 175 13.33 -29.60 -2.39
CA PRO A 175 14.17 -30.57 -3.09
C PRO A 175 14.57 -30.05 -4.46
N PRO A 176 15.83 -30.28 -4.93
CA PRO A 176 16.32 -29.71 -6.19
C PRO A 176 15.43 -29.97 -7.41
N ARG A 177 14.76 -31.12 -7.43
CA ARG A 177 13.83 -31.50 -8.53
C ARG A 177 12.52 -30.70 -8.51
N LEU A 178 12.11 -30.17 -7.36
CA LEU A 178 10.83 -29.49 -7.16
C LEU A 178 10.96 -27.99 -6.92
N THR A 179 12.16 -27.44 -6.87
CA THR A 179 12.40 -26.02 -6.55
C THR A 179 11.61 -25.09 -7.47
N ALA A 180 11.61 -25.36 -8.78
CA ALA A 180 10.84 -24.55 -9.74
C ALA A 180 9.34 -24.59 -9.47
N LEU A 181 8.78 -25.76 -9.12
CA LEU A 181 7.38 -25.93 -8.78
C LEU A 181 7.01 -25.19 -7.48
N MET A 182 7.85 -25.29 -6.46
CA MET A 182 7.65 -24.60 -5.17
C MET A 182 7.73 -23.08 -5.33
N MET A 183 8.64 -22.59 -6.17
CA MET A 183 8.72 -21.15 -6.52
C MET A 183 7.50 -20.70 -7.31
N GLY A 184 6.99 -21.52 -8.25
CA GLY A 184 5.72 -21.29 -8.93
C GLY A 184 4.54 -21.22 -7.96
N GLY A 185 4.49 -22.11 -6.98
CA GLY A 185 3.51 -22.10 -5.89
C GLY A 185 3.57 -20.81 -5.05
N TRP A 186 4.77 -20.32 -4.77
CA TRP A 186 4.96 -19.02 -4.10
C TRP A 186 4.31 -17.86 -4.89
N PHE A 187 4.59 -17.76 -6.19
CA PHE A 187 3.99 -16.72 -7.02
C PHE A 187 2.48 -16.91 -7.21
N LEU A 188 2.00 -18.14 -7.24
CA LEU A 188 0.55 -18.42 -7.26
C LEU A 188 -0.12 -17.92 -5.98
N SER A 189 0.49 -18.15 -4.80
CA SER A 189 -0.04 -17.63 -3.53
C SER A 189 -0.09 -16.10 -3.52
N THR A 190 0.91 -15.44 -4.08
CA THR A 190 0.93 -13.98 -4.25
C THR A 190 -0.20 -13.50 -5.15
N SER A 191 -0.45 -14.20 -6.27
CA SER A 191 -1.55 -13.86 -7.19
C SER A 191 -2.92 -14.01 -6.53
N ILE A 192 -3.13 -15.07 -5.75
CA ILE A 192 -4.36 -15.28 -4.97
C ILE A 192 -4.51 -14.15 -3.93
N GLY A 193 -3.43 -13.80 -3.22
CA GLY A 193 -3.41 -12.71 -2.25
C GLY A 193 -3.81 -11.37 -2.87
N ASN A 194 -3.27 -11.05 -4.04
CA ASN A 194 -3.60 -9.83 -4.77
C ASN A 194 -5.09 -9.79 -5.17
N LYS A 195 -5.65 -10.92 -5.61
CA LYS A 195 -7.08 -11.01 -5.92
C LYS A 195 -7.95 -10.83 -4.69
N LEU A 196 -7.60 -11.45 -3.57
CA LEU A 196 -8.31 -11.27 -2.30
C LEU A 196 -8.22 -9.83 -1.79
N SER A 197 -7.07 -9.19 -1.93
CA SER A 197 -6.89 -7.77 -1.62
C SER A 197 -7.81 -6.88 -2.46
N GLY A 198 -7.98 -7.19 -3.75
CA GLY A 198 -8.94 -6.49 -4.62
C GLY A 198 -10.39 -6.66 -4.15
N VAL A 199 -10.77 -7.86 -3.70
CA VAL A 199 -12.11 -8.11 -3.10
C VAL A 199 -12.29 -7.31 -1.82
N LEU A 200 -11.30 -7.30 -0.93
CA LEU A 200 -11.34 -6.48 0.29
C LEU A 200 -11.45 -4.99 -0.06
N ALA A 201 -10.68 -4.52 -1.04
CA ALA A 201 -10.73 -3.13 -1.49
C ALA A 201 -12.11 -2.73 -2.04
N SER A 202 -12.83 -3.66 -2.70
CA SER A 202 -14.20 -3.38 -3.20
C SER A 202 -15.23 -3.16 -2.09
N MET A 203 -14.95 -3.63 -0.88
CA MET A 203 -15.82 -3.42 0.30
C MET A 203 -15.62 -2.05 0.94
N TRP A 204 -14.69 -1.23 0.45
CA TRP A 204 -14.39 0.09 1.02
C TRP A 204 -15.63 0.98 1.17
N ASP A 205 -16.51 0.97 0.18
CA ASP A 205 -17.72 1.79 0.18
C ASP A 205 -18.79 1.30 1.17
N GLU A 206 -18.74 0.02 1.57
CA GLU A 206 -19.71 -0.59 2.49
C GLU A 206 -19.46 -0.18 3.95
N TYR A 207 -18.24 0.23 4.30
CA TYR A 207 -17.91 0.66 5.66
C TYR A 207 -18.33 2.10 5.90
N GLU A 208 -19.24 2.32 6.83
CA GLU A 208 -19.66 3.64 7.30
C GLU A 208 -18.50 4.39 7.95
N HIS A 209 -17.75 3.70 8.83
CA HIS A 209 -16.51 4.19 9.41
C HIS A 209 -15.31 3.62 8.66
N LYS A 210 -14.58 4.46 7.92
CA LYS A 210 -13.42 4.03 7.12
C LYS A 210 -12.28 3.44 7.96
N ALA A 211 -12.19 3.80 9.25
CA ALA A 211 -11.27 3.18 10.19
C ALA A 211 -11.51 1.67 10.34
N ASN A 212 -12.77 1.21 10.29
CA ASN A 212 -13.11 -0.20 10.43
C ASN A 212 -12.54 -1.05 9.29
N PHE A 213 -12.49 -0.51 8.07
CA PHE A 213 -11.83 -1.18 6.94
C PHE A 213 -10.36 -1.47 7.25
N PHE A 214 -9.62 -0.48 7.76
CA PHE A 214 -8.21 -0.68 8.12
C PHE A 214 -8.05 -1.57 9.34
N LEU A 215 -8.96 -1.53 10.32
CA LEU A 215 -8.95 -2.42 11.48
C LEU A 215 -9.20 -3.89 11.08
N VAL A 216 -10.07 -4.16 10.13
CA VAL A 216 -10.27 -5.52 9.59
C VAL A 216 -8.98 -6.01 8.92
N ASN A 217 -8.34 -5.18 8.10
CA ASN A 217 -7.05 -5.52 7.49
C ASN A 217 -5.98 -5.77 8.56
N PHE A 218 -5.90 -4.93 9.59
CA PHE A 218 -5.01 -5.13 10.74
C PHE A 218 -5.26 -6.49 11.41
N ALA A 219 -6.52 -6.81 11.71
CA ALA A 219 -6.88 -8.07 12.36
C ALA A 219 -6.48 -9.29 11.51
N LEU A 220 -6.71 -9.25 10.20
CA LEU A 220 -6.35 -10.35 9.30
C LEU A 220 -4.83 -10.59 9.27
N VAL A 221 -4.03 -9.54 9.14
CA VAL A 221 -2.57 -9.66 9.15
C VAL A 221 -2.06 -10.07 10.53
N LEU A 222 -2.67 -9.57 11.60
CA LEU A 222 -2.31 -9.93 12.98
C LEU A 222 -2.61 -11.42 13.27
N ILE A 223 -3.76 -11.93 12.82
CA ILE A 223 -4.10 -13.37 12.93
C ILE A 223 -3.04 -14.20 12.21
N THR A 224 -2.66 -13.82 10.99
CA THR A 224 -1.60 -14.49 10.24
C THR A 224 -0.26 -14.43 10.98
N THR A 225 0.07 -13.29 11.58
CA THR A 225 1.28 -13.12 12.41
C THR A 225 1.26 -14.07 13.62
N MET A 226 0.12 -14.23 14.28
CA MET A 226 -0.04 -15.14 15.42
C MET A 226 0.09 -16.60 15.01
N ILE A 227 -0.46 -16.98 13.85
CA ILE A 227 -0.28 -18.35 13.31
C ILE A 227 1.21 -18.63 13.08
N ILE A 228 1.93 -17.69 12.48
CA ILE A 228 3.37 -17.82 12.24
C ILE A 228 4.12 -17.92 13.57
N LEU A 229 3.75 -17.14 14.58
CA LEU A 229 4.35 -17.20 15.90
C LEU A 229 4.18 -18.60 16.53
N MET A 230 2.99 -19.20 16.45
CA MET A 230 2.72 -20.55 16.91
C MET A 230 3.57 -21.60 16.19
N MET A 231 3.76 -21.43 14.88
CA MET A 231 4.55 -22.33 14.04
C MET A 231 6.08 -22.10 14.16
N LEU A 232 6.50 -21.05 14.81
CA LEU A 232 7.89 -20.56 14.78
C LEU A 232 8.89 -21.60 15.34
N LYS A 233 8.53 -22.30 16.40
CA LYS A 233 9.36 -23.38 16.97
C LYS A 233 9.53 -24.53 16.00
N TRP A 234 8.46 -24.96 15.36
CA TRP A 234 8.46 -26.03 14.36
C TRP A 234 9.24 -25.64 13.11
N LEU A 235 9.02 -24.44 12.57
CA LEU A 235 9.76 -23.91 11.43
C LEU A 235 11.27 -23.79 11.71
N ASN A 236 11.64 -23.28 12.88
CA ASN A 236 13.05 -23.20 13.28
C ASN A 236 13.72 -24.57 13.38
N LYS A 237 12.99 -25.60 13.81
CA LYS A 237 13.50 -26.98 13.87
C LYS A 237 13.80 -27.48 12.45
N ILE A 238 12.84 -27.35 11.53
CA ILE A 238 12.99 -27.76 10.11
C ILE A 238 14.17 -27.05 9.45
N VAL A 239 14.28 -25.73 9.62
CA VAL A 239 15.36 -24.94 9.04
C VAL A 239 16.73 -25.41 9.54
N LYS A 240 16.86 -25.76 10.82
CA LYS A 240 18.11 -26.30 11.39
C LYS A 240 18.44 -27.70 10.86
N GLU A 241 17.44 -28.57 10.72
CA GLU A 241 17.62 -29.93 10.23
C GLU A 241 18.04 -30.00 8.77
N HIS A 242 17.61 -29.05 7.94
CA HIS A 242 17.91 -29.02 6.51
C HIS A 242 19.03 -28.04 6.13
N GLY A 243 19.73 -27.46 7.11
CA GLY A 243 20.94 -26.64 6.88
C GLY A 243 20.69 -25.30 6.20
N ALA A 244 19.48 -24.74 6.31
CA ALA A 244 19.10 -23.48 5.70
C ALA A 244 19.39 -22.27 6.63
#